data_d78300841efae8bfbe460bf4cfb8b52a
#
_entry.id   d78300841efae8bfbe460bf4cfb8b52a
#
_cell.length_a   1.000
_cell.length_b   1.000
_cell.length_c   1.000
_cell.angle_alpha   90.00
_cell.angle_beta   90.00
_cell.angle_gamma   90.00
#
_symmetry.space_group_name_H-M   'P 1'
#
loop_
_entity.id
_entity.type
_entity.pdbx_description
1 polymer ?
#
loop_
_entity_poly.entity_id
_entity_poly.type
_entity_poly.pdbx_seq_one_letter_code
_entity_poly.pdbx_strand_id
1 'polypeptide(L)' 'MAVKSLSIRIEQEMLDKIGYVADYEGRSVNSHVLVLIRESIKKFEEEHGVIDGDINPDINVKPARKHK' A
#
# COMPACT_ATOMS: atom_id res chain seq x y z
N MET A 1 16.33 -0.37 -9.96
CA MET A 1 15.16 0.28 -9.39
C MET A 1 15.38 0.57 -7.92
N ALA A 2 15.07 1.76 -7.52
CA ALA A 2 15.30 2.17 -6.13
C ALA A 2 14.23 1.62 -5.21
N VAL A 3 14.62 1.30 -4.00
CA VAL A 3 13.71 0.83 -2.98
C VAL A 3 13.68 1.86 -1.86
N LYS A 4 12.50 2.20 -1.43
CA LYS A 4 12.32 3.14 -0.34
C LYS A 4 11.55 2.48 0.78
N SER A 5 11.76 2.98 1.98
CA SER A 5 11.05 2.48 3.14
C SER A 5 9.80 3.30 3.39
N LEU A 6 8.80 2.64 3.89
CA LEU A 6 7.56 3.29 4.29
C LEU A 6 7.21 2.79 5.68
N SER A 7 6.96 3.72 6.59
CA SER A 7 6.53 3.37 7.94
C SER A 7 5.07 3.72 8.10
N ILE A 8 4.33 2.79 8.65
CA ILE A 8 2.89 2.97 8.84
C ILE A 8 2.56 2.65 10.29
N ARG A 9 1.79 3.53 10.89
CA ARG A 9 1.22 3.24 12.21
C ARG A 9 -0.12 2.58 12.02
N ILE A 10 -0.34 1.51 12.74
CA ILE A 10 -1.54 0.73 12.56
C ILE A 10 -2.03 0.26 13.93
N GLU A 11 -3.33 0.22 14.10
CA GLU A 11 -3.90 -0.24 15.33
C GLU A 11 -3.58 -1.72 15.55
N GLN A 12 -3.42 -2.07 16.82
CA GLN A 12 -3.06 -3.44 17.16
C GLN A 12 -4.05 -4.44 16.60
N GLU A 13 -5.33 -4.14 16.72
CA GLU A 13 -6.35 -5.06 16.24
C GLU A 13 -6.24 -5.27 14.74
N MET A 14 -6.02 -4.20 14.00
CA MET A 14 -5.86 -4.32 12.55
C MET A 14 -4.61 -5.11 12.19
N LEU A 15 -3.54 -4.87 12.94
CA LEU A 15 -2.31 -5.60 12.67
C LEU A 15 -2.48 -7.08 12.92
N ASP A 16 -3.17 -7.43 14.01
CA ASP A 16 -3.41 -8.82 14.31
C ASP A 16 -4.27 -9.48 13.24
N LYS A 17 -5.27 -8.78 12.77
CA LYS A 17 -6.15 -9.33 11.75
C LYS A 17 -5.45 -9.51 10.41
N ILE A 18 -4.66 -8.52 10.01
CA ILE A 18 -3.97 -8.67 8.74
C ILE A 18 -2.89 -9.75 8.85
N GLY A 19 -2.33 -9.94 10.05
CA GLY A 19 -1.42 -11.03 10.26
C GLY A 19 -2.10 -12.38 10.07
N TYR A 20 -3.31 -12.50 10.57
CA TYR A 20 -4.08 -13.73 10.39
C TYR A 20 -4.35 -13.99 8.90
N VAL A 21 -4.75 -12.94 8.19
CA VAL A 21 -5.04 -13.07 6.77
C VAL A 21 -3.80 -13.45 5.99
N ALA A 22 -2.68 -12.80 6.30
CA ALA A 22 -1.43 -13.11 5.61
C ALA A 22 -1.02 -14.55 5.84
N ASP A 23 -1.16 -15.01 7.08
CA ASP A 23 -0.80 -16.38 7.40
C ASP A 23 -1.67 -17.37 6.65
N TYR A 24 -2.96 -17.07 6.58
CA TYR A 24 -3.89 -17.92 5.83
C TYR A 24 -3.47 -18.01 4.37
N GLU A 25 -2.98 -16.92 3.82
CA GLU A 25 -2.55 -16.86 2.43
C GLU A 25 -1.14 -17.39 2.23
N GLY A 26 -0.46 -17.77 3.29
CA GLY A 26 0.89 -18.28 3.18
C GLY A 26 1.92 -17.21 2.96
N ARG A 27 1.69 -16.00 3.45
CA ARG A 27 2.60 -14.89 3.27
C ARG A 27 2.97 -14.27 4.61
N SER A 28 4.13 -13.62 4.63
CA SER A 28 4.42 -12.74 5.76
C SER A 28 3.56 -11.50 5.66
N VAL A 29 3.42 -10.80 6.78
CA VAL A 29 2.65 -9.56 6.79
C VAL A 29 3.23 -8.56 5.80
N ASN A 30 4.55 -8.40 5.80
CA ASN A 30 5.17 -7.45 4.90
C ASN A 30 4.89 -7.78 3.44
N SER A 31 5.02 -9.04 3.09
CA SER A 31 4.73 -9.46 1.71
C SER A 31 3.28 -9.24 1.35
N HIS A 32 2.40 -9.55 2.29
CA HIS A 32 0.97 -9.39 2.03
C HIS A 32 0.62 -7.93 1.82
N VAL A 33 1.19 -7.05 2.64
CA VAL A 33 0.95 -5.62 2.49
C VAL A 33 1.40 -5.13 1.12
N LEU A 34 2.55 -5.62 0.65
CA LEU A 34 3.01 -5.23 -0.68
C LEU A 34 2.05 -5.70 -1.78
N VAL A 35 1.49 -6.89 -1.61
CA VAL A 35 0.49 -7.37 -2.56
C VAL A 35 -0.72 -6.45 -2.58
N LEU A 36 -1.19 -6.05 -1.41
CA LEU A 36 -2.34 -5.16 -1.33
C LEU A 36 -2.05 -3.82 -2.00
N ILE A 37 -0.85 -3.31 -1.81
CA ILE A 37 -0.47 -2.05 -2.44
C ILE A 37 -0.46 -2.19 -3.95
N ARG A 38 0.12 -3.28 -4.45
CA ARG A 38 0.15 -3.52 -5.89
C ARG A 38 -1.25 -3.62 -6.46
N GLU A 39 -2.13 -4.32 -5.76
CA GLU A 39 -3.48 -4.48 -6.25
C GLU A 39 -4.23 -3.16 -6.25
N SER A 40 -4.00 -2.33 -5.24
CA SER A 40 -4.63 -1.04 -5.20
C SER A 40 -4.18 -0.15 -6.37
N ILE A 41 -2.88 -0.16 -6.66
CA ILE A 41 -2.37 0.62 -7.77
C ILE A 41 -2.92 0.09 -9.09
N LYS A 42 -2.92 -1.22 -9.25
CA LYS A 42 -3.42 -1.82 -10.47
C LYS A 42 -4.87 -1.44 -10.71
N LYS A 43 -5.67 -1.51 -9.67
CA LYS A 43 -7.08 -1.18 -9.81
C LYS A 43 -7.26 0.27 -10.21
N PHE A 44 -6.50 1.16 -9.59
CA PHE A 44 -6.59 2.58 -9.93
C PHE A 44 -6.22 2.81 -11.39
N GLU A 45 -5.15 2.16 -11.84
CA GLU A 45 -4.69 2.36 -13.21
C GLU A 45 -5.65 1.79 -14.23
N GLU A 46 -6.36 0.74 -13.86
CA GLU A 46 -7.37 0.21 -14.76
C GLU A 46 -8.54 1.16 -14.94
N GLU A 47 -8.84 1.93 -13.90
CA GLU A 47 -9.97 2.83 -13.93
C GLU A 47 -9.60 4.22 -14.44
N HIS A 48 -8.38 4.65 -14.22
CA HIS A 48 -7.99 6.03 -14.45
C HIS A 48 -6.81 6.19 -15.41
N GLY A 49 -6.22 5.09 -15.83
CA GLY A 49 -5.06 5.17 -16.71
C GLY A 49 -3.76 5.03 -15.92
N VAL A 50 -2.73 4.72 -16.66
CA VAL A 50 -1.42 4.44 -16.07
C VAL A 50 -0.84 5.70 -15.42
N ILE A 51 -0.31 5.53 -14.22
CA ILE A 51 0.37 6.60 -13.52
C ILE A 51 1.81 6.61 -13.98
N ASP A 52 2.21 7.70 -14.63
CA ASP A 52 3.60 7.81 -15.06
C ASP A 52 3.99 9.27 -15.08
N GLY A 53 5.26 9.51 -15.30
CA GLY A 53 5.76 10.87 -15.47
C GLY A 53 5.78 11.65 -14.19
N ASP A 54 4.91 12.60 -14.05
CA ASP A 54 5.02 13.66 -13.07
C ASP A 54 4.55 13.30 -11.68
N ILE A 55 5.03 12.20 -11.16
CA ILE A 55 4.71 11.88 -9.78
C ILE A 55 5.63 12.69 -8.88
N ASN A 56 5.03 13.44 -7.97
CA ASN A 56 5.80 14.16 -6.98
C ASN A 56 6.00 13.25 -5.77
N PRO A 57 7.22 12.79 -5.53
CA PRO A 57 7.41 11.84 -4.43
C PRO A 57 7.05 12.39 -3.06
N ASP A 58 7.05 13.71 -2.89
CA ASP A 58 6.70 14.28 -1.60
C ASP A 58 5.23 14.13 -1.26
N ILE A 59 4.40 13.99 -2.26
CA ILE A 59 2.97 13.83 -2.02
C ILE A 59 2.69 12.57 -1.25
N ASN A 60 3.50 11.56 -1.46
CA ASN A 60 3.24 10.26 -0.88
C ASN A 60 3.37 10.24 0.62
N VAL A 61 4.07 11.18 1.19
CA VAL A 61 4.27 11.18 2.62
C VAL A 61 3.27 12.05 3.33
N LYS A 62 2.47 12.77 2.60
CA LYS A 62 1.48 13.59 3.25
C LYS A 62 0.31 12.77 3.68
N PRO A 63 -0.27 13.09 4.80
CA PRO A 63 -1.52 12.44 5.17
C PRO A 63 -2.52 12.70 4.06
N ALA A 64 -3.38 11.83 3.89
CA ALA A 64 -4.32 11.90 2.83
C ALA A 64 -4.95 13.24 2.78
N ARG A 65 -4.82 13.78 1.77
CA ARG A 65 -5.49 14.83 1.58
C ARG A 65 -6.80 14.61 1.34
N LYS A 66 -7.22 14.34 1.59
CA LYS A 66 -8.25 14.05 1.45
C LYS A 66 -9.05 13.88 0.71
N HIS A 67 -8.95 13.84 0.43
CA HIS A 67 -9.66 13.59 -0.21
C HIS A 67 -10.49 13.35 -0.18
N LYS A 68 -10.50 13.54 -0.05
CA LYS A 68 -11.20 13.32 -0.16
C LYS A 68 -11.80 13.12 -0.12
#